data_542c1236ae590fb80cb057b6d9d6878c
#
_entry.id   542c1236ae590fb80cb057b6d9d6878c
#
_cell.length_a   1.000
_cell.length_b   1.000
_cell.length_c   1.000
_cell.angle_alpha   90.00
_cell.angle_beta   90.00
_cell.angle_gamma   90.00
#
_symmetry.space_group_name_H-M   'P 1'
#
loop_
_entity.id
_entity.type
_entity.pdbx_description
1 polymer ?
#
loop_
_entity_poly.entity_id
_entity_poly.type
_entity_poly.pdbx_seq_one_letter_code
_entity_poly.pdbx_strand_id
1 'polypeptide(L)'
;FRFVVNGEKKYGVVLPRYIHLDEFEGLTAGIDGNKHRLFYVDWWTNEEKIKAVEIPAYYEFSGQSLNSIASAQISTIKTQLYTGKALKPSVTVTLNGKKLKAGTDYTVSYANNTKAGSTASVIITGKGNYVGTAIQNFEIAAIPAKGKVYTSGNLKYKVTKSAYKNGTVSVYAPAEKTLTSASVPATVKINGYTFNVTAIGDKAFNGCTKLKKVTIGSKVTTIGKQAFNGCKALTSITVNSKVLKTVGASALKGISAKAVIKVPAAKLSAYQKLFKGKGQKNSVKITK
;
A
#
# COMPACT_ATOMS: atom_id res chain seq x y z
N PHE A 1 42.49 -0.38 15.53
CA PHE A 1 42.70 0.06 16.93
C PHE A 1 44.18 0.17 17.22
N ARG A 2 44.56 1.13 18.02
CA ARG A 2 45.93 1.31 18.53
C ARG A 2 45.91 0.93 20.01
N PHE A 3 46.87 0.10 20.44
CA PHE A 3 47.05 -0.29 21.81
C PHE A 3 48.54 -0.34 22.16
N VAL A 4 48.85 -0.29 23.43
CA VAL A 4 50.22 -0.33 23.91
C VAL A 4 50.45 -1.68 24.59
N VAL A 5 51.46 -2.43 24.13
CA VAL A 5 51.89 -3.69 24.73
C VAL A 5 53.35 -3.53 25.12
N ASN A 6 53.65 -3.71 26.39
CA ASN A 6 55.03 -3.57 26.91
C ASN A 6 55.71 -2.22 26.56
N GLY A 7 54.95 -1.13 26.60
CA GLY A 7 55.44 0.20 26.25
C GLY A 7 55.56 0.51 24.76
N GLU A 8 55.34 -0.45 23.87
CA GLU A 8 55.33 -0.25 22.42
C GLU A 8 53.92 -0.03 21.89
N LYS A 9 53.80 0.94 20.98
CA LYS A 9 52.54 1.21 20.27
C LYS A 9 52.32 0.12 19.21
N LYS A 10 51.20 -0.61 19.34
CA LYS A 10 50.80 -1.65 18.42
C LYS A 10 49.46 -1.23 17.75
N TYR A 11 49.23 -1.75 16.56
CA TYR A 11 48.03 -1.48 15.77
C TYR A 11 47.36 -2.81 15.40
N GLY A 12 46.05 -2.86 15.48
CA GLY A 12 45.31 -4.07 15.18
C GLY A 12 43.87 -3.79 14.73
N VAL A 13 43.27 -4.77 14.08
CA VAL A 13 41.83 -4.77 13.74
C VAL A 13 41.12 -5.73 14.68
N VAL A 14 40.09 -5.23 15.37
CA VAL A 14 39.26 -6.04 16.21
C VAL A 14 38.02 -6.44 15.44
N LEU A 15 37.78 -7.74 15.31
CA LEU A 15 36.57 -8.25 14.68
C LEU A 15 35.39 -8.05 15.64
N PRO A 16 34.25 -7.46 15.19
CA PRO A 16 33.19 -6.97 16.07
C PRO A 16 32.43 -8.05 16.87
N ARG A 17 32.73 -9.33 16.72
CA ARG A 17 31.96 -10.41 17.32
C ARG A 17 32.27 -10.71 18.80
N TYR A 18 33.38 -10.20 19.34
CA TYR A 18 33.91 -10.73 20.60
C TYR A 18 34.45 -9.71 21.61
N ILE A 19 34.26 -8.39 21.41
CA ILE A 19 34.77 -7.40 22.35
C ILE A 19 33.72 -6.35 22.67
N HIS A 20 33.31 -6.30 23.94
CA HIS A 20 32.69 -5.12 24.52
C HIS A 20 33.76 -4.06 24.72
N LEU A 21 33.69 -2.96 23.94
CA LEU A 21 34.67 -1.87 23.97
C LEU A 21 34.66 -1.07 25.28
N ASP A 22 33.62 -1.22 26.10
CA ASP A 22 33.37 -0.46 27.32
C ASP A 22 34.29 -0.90 28.47
N GLU A 23 35.02 -2.00 28.35
CA GLU A 23 35.88 -2.55 29.38
C GLU A 23 37.38 -2.22 29.19
N PHE A 24 37.73 -1.43 28.17
CA PHE A 24 39.13 -1.08 27.88
C PHE A 24 39.40 0.41 28.03
N GLU A 25 39.68 0.86 29.23
CA GLU A 25 40.27 2.18 29.44
C GLU A 25 41.66 2.22 28.81
N GLY A 26 41.87 3.10 27.83
CA GLY A 26 43.18 3.40 27.24
C GLY A 26 43.46 2.84 25.85
N LEU A 27 42.53 2.17 25.21
CA LEU A 27 42.68 1.77 23.79
C LEU A 27 42.36 2.93 22.86
N THR A 28 43.32 3.36 22.06
CA THR A 28 43.12 4.35 21.01
C THR A 28 43.29 3.71 19.61
N ALA A 29 42.35 3.95 18.71
CA ALA A 29 42.45 3.53 17.32
C ALA A 29 43.41 4.45 16.54
N GLY A 30 44.29 3.90 15.73
CA GLY A 30 45.14 4.63 14.81
C GLY A 30 45.58 3.74 13.66
N ILE A 31 45.59 4.31 12.45
CA ILE A 31 46.10 3.63 11.25
C ILE A 31 47.40 4.28 10.88
N ASP A 32 48.46 3.52 10.91
CA ASP A 32 49.79 3.94 10.36
C ASP A 32 50.07 3.15 9.10
N GLY A 33 50.49 3.86 8.08
CA GLY A 33 50.28 3.56 6.67
C GLY A 33 50.87 2.30 6.06
N ASN A 34 51.51 1.33 6.76
CA ASN A 34 52.20 0.30 5.96
C ASN A 34 52.22 -1.15 6.42
N LYS A 35 51.93 -1.53 7.64
CA LYS A 35 51.81 -2.97 8.00
C LYS A 35 51.06 -3.15 9.31
N HIS A 36 50.01 -3.95 9.31
CA HIS A 36 49.22 -4.23 10.49
C HIS A 36 49.41 -5.68 10.94
N ARG A 37 49.66 -5.87 12.23
CA ARG A 37 49.61 -7.18 12.90
C ARG A 37 48.29 -7.35 13.61
N LEU A 38 47.64 -8.49 13.42
CA LEU A 38 46.43 -8.88 14.19
C LEU A 38 46.88 -9.45 15.54
N PHE A 39 46.29 -8.95 16.63
CA PHE A 39 46.46 -9.47 17.95
C PHE A 39 45.15 -10.09 18.43
N TYR A 40 45.27 -11.23 19.07
CA TYR A 40 44.21 -11.97 19.68
C TYR A 40 44.33 -11.79 21.21
N VAL A 41 43.23 -11.43 21.89
CA VAL A 41 43.15 -11.34 23.34
C VAL A 41 42.25 -12.47 23.84
N ASP A 42 42.81 -13.42 24.59
CA ASP A 42 42.03 -14.50 25.19
C ASP A 42 41.58 -14.09 26.58
N TRP A 43 40.26 -13.99 26.77
CA TRP A 43 39.60 -13.51 27.99
C TRP A 43 39.32 -14.59 29.04
N TRP A 44 39.59 -15.85 28.73
CA TRP A 44 39.14 -16.97 29.58
C TRP A 44 40.15 -17.40 30.66
N THR A 45 41.33 -16.80 30.71
CA THR A 45 42.27 -17.10 31.74
C THR A 45 42.33 -15.97 32.76
N ASN A 46 41.94 -16.27 33.99
CA ASN A 46 41.98 -15.38 35.17
C ASN A 46 43.42 -14.99 35.58
N GLU A 47 44.33 -14.99 34.67
CA GLU A 47 45.71 -14.54 34.91
C GLU A 47 45.96 -13.23 34.16
N GLU A 48 46.45 -12.24 34.89
CA GLU A 48 46.82 -10.89 34.45
C GLU A 48 47.88 -10.83 33.34
N LYS A 49 47.95 -11.79 32.44
CA LYS A 49 48.88 -11.84 31.32
C LYS A 49 48.18 -11.82 30.01
N ILE A 50 48.17 -10.64 29.39
CA ILE A 50 47.82 -10.52 27.97
C ILE A 50 48.88 -11.33 27.17
N LYS A 51 48.54 -12.55 26.80
CA LYS A 51 49.33 -13.29 25.84
C LYS A 51 48.99 -12.77 24.44
N ALA A 52 49.85 -11.89 23.92
CA ALA A 52 49.80 -11.55 22.51
C ALA A 52 50.27 -12.79 21.70
N VAL A 53 49.34 -13.47 21.06
CA VAL A 53 49.66 -14.52 20.10
C VAL A 53 49.94 -13.83 18.77
N GLU A 54 51.16 -13.88 18.30
CA GLU A 54 51.53 -13.42 16.95
C GLU A 54 50.89 -14.39 15.96
N ILE A 55 49.87 -13.97 15.22
CA ILE A 55 49.27 -14.76 14.15
C ILE A 55 50.17 -14.54 12.92
N PRO A 56 50.82 -15.56 12.38
CA PRO A 56 51.78 -15.41 11.27
C PRO A 56 51.14 -15.14 9.89
N ALA A 57 49.90 -14.79 9.85
CA ALA A 57 49.23 -14.43 8.60
C ALA A 57 49.21 -12.92 8.41
N TYR A 58 49.97 -12.44 7.48
CA TYR A 58 49.92 -11.05 7.01
C TYR A 58 48.68 -10.84 6.19
N TYR A 59 47.76 -10.06 6.68
CA TYR A 59 46.75 -9.43 5.83
C TYR A 59 47.27 -8.03 5.50
N GLU A 60 47.71 -7.83 4.26
CA GLU A 60 47.87 -6.49 3.73
C GLU A 60 46.51 -5.88 3.55
N PHE A 61 46.09 -5.03 4.46
CA PHE A 61 45.04 -4.08 4.17
C PHE A 61 45.70 -3.00 3.29
N SER A 62 45.48 -3.08 1.98
CA SER A 62 45.59 -1.91 1.14
C SER A 62 44.67 -0.87 1.75
N GLY A 63 45.20 0.29 2.18
CA GLY A 63 44.50 1.30 2.95
C GLY A 63 43.36 1.99 2.17
N GLN A 64 42.38 1.22 1.71
CA GLN A 64 41.15 1.77 1.19
C GLN A 64 40.28 2.14 2.37
N SER A 65 40.17 3.44 2.59
CA SER A 65 39.13 4.01 3.48
C SER A 65 37.78 3.45 3.03
N LEU A 66 37.16 2.65 3.90
CA LEU A 66 35.80 2.15 3.64
C LEU A 66 34.82 3.33 3.63
N ASN A 67 34.02 3.45 2.58
CA ASN A 67 33.07 4.52 2.43
C ASN A 67 31.79 4.22 3.24
N SER A 68 31.47 5.05 4.23
CA SER A 68 30.22 4.93 4.95
C SER A 68 29.04 5.28 4.06
N ILE A 69 28.02 4.42 3.99
CA ILE A 69 26.77 4.69 3.29
C ILE A 69 25.69 5.33 4.17
N ALA A 70 26.01 5.67 5.41
CA ALA A 70 25.06 6.30 6.33
C ALA A 70 24.47 7.62 5.77
N SER A 71 25.26 8.34 4.96
CA SER A 71 24.84 9.57 4.27
C SER A 71 24.38 9.33 2.82
N ALA A 72 24.23 8.08 2.39
CA ALA A 72 23.78 7.78 1.03
C ALA A 72 22.36 8.26 0.80
N GLN A 73 22.13 8.87 -0.34
CA GLN A 73 20.80 9.25 -0.79
C GLN A 73 20.09 8.04 -1.39
N ILE A 74 18.94 7.69 -0.85
CA ILE A 74 18.08 6.63 -1.36
C ILE A 74 16.88 7.30 -2.06
N SER A 75 16.56 6.84 -3.27
CA SER A 75 15.41 7.39 -4.02
C SER A 75 14.12 7.28 -3.22
N THR A 76 13.28 8.32 -3.29
CA THR A 76 11.96 8.32 -2.65
C THR A 76 11.07 7.19 -3.17
N ILE A 77 10.31 6.58 -2.30
CA ILE A 77 9.39 5.50 -2.63
C ILE A 77 7.97 6.05 -2.48
N LYS A 78 7.20 6.04 -3.57
CA LYS A 78 5.78 6.38 -3.52
C LYS A 78 5.03 5.39 -2.64
N THR A 79 3.92 5.82 -2.04
CA THR A 79 3.01 4.93 -1.31
C THR A 79 2.68 3.69 -2.11
N GLN A 80 2.92 2.53 -1.52
CA GLN A 80 2.69 1.22 -2.13
C GLN A 80 1.28 0.71 -1.78
N LEU A 81 0.62 0.04 -2.73
CA LEU A 81 -0.63 -0.66 -2.42
C LEU A 81 -0.33 -2.04 -1.83
N TYR A 82 -1.00 -2.39 -0.76
CA TYR A 82 -0.92 -3.74 -0.20
C TYR A 82 -1.47 -4.78 -1.19
N THR A 83 -0.69 -5.82 -1.45
CA THR A 83 -1.00 -6.87 -2.45
C THR A 83 -1.28 -8.25 -1.85
N GLY A 84 -1.26 -8.36 -0.51
CA GLY A 84 -1.34 -9.63 0.21
C GLY A 84 0.00 -10.31 0.41
N LYS A 85 1.09 -9.71 -0.10
CA LYS A 85 2.47 -10.22 0.00
C LYS A 85 3.40 -9.12 0.52
N ALA A 86 4.60 -9.50 0.94
CA ALA A 86 5.67 -8.58 1.28
C ALA A 86 6.01 -7.66 0.09
N LEU A 87 6.04 -6.36 0.33
CA LEU A 87 6.34 -5.34 -0.67
C LEU A 87 7.84 -5.06 -0.68
N LYS A 88 8.45 -5.15 -1.85
CA LYS A 88 9.91 -4.99 -2.04
C LYS A 88 10.16 -3.97 -3.16
N PRO A 89 9.85 -2.66 -2.94
CA PRO A 89 10.11 -1.65 -3.96
C PRO A 89 11.60 -1.54 -4.25
N SER A 90 11.95 -1.37 -5.52
CA SER A 90 13.31 -1.09 -5.94
C SER A 90 13.69 0.35 -5.60
N VAL A 91 14.97 0.56 -5.25
CA VAL A 91 15.52 1.88 -4.95
C VAL A 91 16.81 2.10 -5.72
N THR A 92 17.13 3.35 -5.97
CA THR A 92 18.45 3.81 -6.40
C THR A 92 19.18 4.38 -5.20
N VAL A 93 20.44 3.96 -5.00
CA VAL A 93 21.31 4.46 -3.93
C VAL A 93 22.43 5.25 -4.54
N THR A 94 22.68 6.47 -4.05
CA THR A 94 23.71 7.37 -4.53
C THR A 94 24.52 7.90 -3.35
N LEU A 95 25.83 7.84 -3.44
CA LEU A 95 26.75 8.40 -2.45
C LEU A 95 27.69 9.37 -3.14
N ASN A 96 27.77 10.60 -2.67
CA ASN A 96 28.63 11.65 -3.23
C ASN A 96 28.50 11.79 -4.77
N GLY A 97 27.27 11.73 -5.28
CA GLY A 97 26.97 11.80 -6.72
C GLY A 97 27.19 10.50 -7.50
N LYS A 98 27.85 9.49 -6.92
CA LYS A 98 28.08 8.17 -7.55
C LYS A 98 26.90 7.23 -7.26
N LYS A 99 26.33 6.64 -8.30
CA LYS A 99 25.32 5.58 -8.18
C LYS A 99 25.99 4.27 -7.75
N LEU A 100 25.50 3.69 -6.66
CA LEU A 100 25.99 2.40 -6.14
C LEU A 100 25.24 1.23 -6.78
N LYS A 101 25.89 0.06 -6.84
CA LYS A 101 25.39 -1.16 -7.47
C LYS A 101 24.94 -2.16 -6.40
N ALA A 102 23.67 -2.54 -6.45
CA ALA A 102 23.11 -3.58 -5.57
C ALA A 102 23.80 -4.93 -5.80
N GLY A 103 24.05 -5.66 -4.71
CA GLY A 103 24.76 -6.94 -4.72
C GLY A 103 26.29 -6.81 -4.70
N THR A 104 26.84 -5.72 -5.22
CA THR A 104 28.30 -5.43 -5.23
C THR A 104 28.65 -4.43 -4.12
N ASP A 105 28.05 -3.26 -4.14
CA ASP A 105 28.37 -2.15 -3.23
C ASP A 105 27.47 -2.15 -1.98
N TYR A 106 26.30 -2.76 -2.05
CA TYR A 106 25.35 -2.88 -0.93
C TYR A 106 24.41 -4.06 -1.10
N THR A 107 23.80 -4.46 0.02
CA THR A 107 22.65 -5.38 0.06
C THR A 107 21.38 -4.64 0.44
N VAL A 108 20.22 -5.22 0.12
CA VAL A 108 18.88 -4.65 0.41
C VAL A 108 18.10 -5.61 1.26
N SER A 109 17.56 -5.12 2.37
CA SER A 109 16.57 -5.83 3.17
C SER A 109 15.35 -4.94 3.44
N TYR A 110 14.28 -5.52 3.98
CA TYR A 110 13.01 -4.82 4.20
C TYR A 110 12.48 -5.15 5.59
N ALA A 111 11.86 -4.15 6.23
CA ALA A 111 11.19 -4.33 7.51
C ALA A 111 9.74 -3.80 7.43
N ASN A 112 8.82 -4.42 8.19
CA ASN A 112 7.42 -4.03 8.34
C ASN A 112 6.63 -3.94 7.01
N ASN A 113 7.08 -4.66 5.97
CA ASN A 113 6.61 -4.52 4.59
C ASN A 113 5.43 -5.45 4.21
N THR A 114 4.69 -5.96 5.21
CA THR A 114 3.63 -6.96 5.01
C THR A 114 2.25 -6.53 5.47
N LYS A 115 2.09 -5.32 6.03
CA LYS A 115 0.83 -4.86 6.63
C LYS A 115 0.28 -3.61 5.95
N ALA A 116 -0.98 -3.63 5.50
CA ALA A 116 -1.66 -2.45 4.98
C ALA A 116 -1.85 -1.40 6.08
N GLY A 117 -1.64 -0.12 5.73
CA GLY A 117 -1.78 1.00 6.66
C GLY A 117 -0.62 1.14 7.63
N SER A 118 0.56 0.63 7.29
CA SER A 118 1.78 0.78 8.08
C SER A 118 2.87 1.48 7.28
N THR A 119 3.85 2.00 8.00
CA THR A 119 5.14 2.44 7.45
C THR A 119 6.08 1.26 7.42
N ALA A 120 6.69 1.02 6.27
CA ALA A 120 7.71 0.01 6.02
C ALA A 120 9.06 0.66 5.74
N SER A 121 10.14 -0.13 5.81
CA SER A 121 11.50 0.36 5.58
C SER A 121 12.22 -0.49 4.55
N VAL A 122 12.98 0.17 3.69
CA VAL A 122 14.07 -0.40 2.91
C VAL A 122 15.35 -0.11 3.67
N ILE A 123 16.12 -1.15 3.97
CA ILE A 123 17.39 -1.08 4.69
C ILE A 123 18.49 -1.44 3.72
N ILE A 124 19.41 -0.53 3.51
CA ILE A 124 20.59 -0.67 2.66
C ILE A 124 21.77 -0.92 3.58
N THR A 125 22.49 -2.01 3.37
CA THR A 125 23.70 -2.36 4.12
C THR A 125 24.89 -2.40 3.19
N GLY A 126 25.94 -1.63 3.52
CA GLY A 126 27.17 -1.56 2.74
C GLY A 126 27.84 -2.92 2.57
N LYS A 127 28.51 -3.12 1.42
CA LYS A 127 29.25 -4.33 1.04
C LYS A 127 30.50 -3.94 0.24
N GLY A 128 31.52 -4.79 0.30
CA GLY A 128 32.79 -4.53 -0.39
C GLY A 128 33.50 -3.31 0.19
N ASN A 129 33.68 -2.27 -0.62
CA ASN A 129 34.35 -1.01 -0.22
C ASN A 129 33.43 -0.07 0.58
N TYR A 130 32.20 -0.50 0.92
CA TYR A 130 31.19 0.30 1.62
C TYR A 130 30.79 -0.37 2.93
N VAL A 131 30.54 0.46 3.96
CA VAL A 131 30.16 0.01 5.31
C VAL A 131 28.98 0.82 5.84
N GLY A 132 28.35 0.33 6.91
CA GLY A 132 27.23 1.00 7.57
C GLY A 132 25.89 0.69 6.93
N THR A 133 24.86 1.42 7.36
CA THR A 133 23.47 1.25 6.92
C THR A 133 22.83 2.59 6.59
N ALA A 134 21.92 2.59 5.60
CA ALA A 134 21.02 3.68 5.32
C ALA A 134 19.59 3.16 5.21
N ILE A 135 18.60 3.95 5.61
CA ILE A 135 17.20 3.53 5.68
C ILE A 135 16.31 4.51 4.92
N GLN A 136 15.41 3.98 4.09
CA GLN A 136 14.36 4.73 3.43
C GLN A 136 13.00 4.15 3.82
N ASN A 137 12.16 4.96 4.45
CA ASN A 137 10.81 4.57 4.79
C ASN A 137 9.85 4.78 3.62
N PHE A 138 8.79 3.97 3.58
CA PHE A 138 7.69 4.11 2.65
C PHE A 138 6.36 3.70 3.27
N GLU A 139 5.29 4.31 2.80
CA GLU A 139 3.94 4.01 3.28
C GLU A 139 3.30 2.86 2.50
N ILE A 140 2.61 1.97 3.22
CA ILE A 140 1.72 0.97 2.65
C ILE A 140 0.29 1.47 2.84
N ALA A 141 -0.41 1.76 1.74
CA ALA A 141 -1.75 2.32 1.78
C ALA A 141 -2.71 1.46 2.60
N ALA A 142 -3.48 2.10 3.47
CA ALA A 142 -4.55 1.43 4.18
C ALA A 142 -5.67 1.01 3.23
N ILE A 143 -6.20 -0.20 3.40
CA ILE A 143 -7.37 -0.66 2.66
C ILE A 143 -8.60 0.12 3.16
N PRO A 144 -9.44 0.69 2.27
CA PRO A 144 -10.66 1.38 2.67
C PRO A 144 -11.54 0.53 3.59
N ALA A 145 -11.82 1.04 4.79
CA ALA A 145 -12.48 0.29 5.84
C ALA A 145 -13.99 0.10 5.57
N LYS A 146 -14.55 -1.07 5.94
CA LYS A 146 -15.98 -1.36 5.87
C LYS A 146 -16.80 -0.28 6.62
N GLY A 147 -17.89 0.14 6.02
CA GLY A 147 -18.80 1.17 6.57
C GLY A 147 -18.40 2.61 6.25
N LYS A 148 -17.14 2.88 5.90
CA LYS A 148 -16.70 4.22 5.51
C LYS A 148 -17.21 4.62 4.13
N VAL A 149 -17.42 5.92 3.94
CA VAL A 149 -17.93 6.52 2.71
C VAL A 149 -16.82 7.33 2.03
N TYR A 150 -16.69 7.14 0.73
CA TYR A 150 -15.69 7.80 -0.11
C TYR A 150 -16.37 8.40 -1.33
N THR A 151 -15.90 9.57 -1.77
CA THR A 151 -16.36 10.20 -3.00
C THR A 151 -15.44 9.79 -4.15
N SER A 152 -16.02 9.40 -5.27
CA SER A 152 -15.29 9.15 -6.52
C SER A 152 -16.15 9.62 -7.69
N GLY A 153 -15.67 10.60 -8.44
CA GLY A 153 -16.48 11.30 -9.44
C GLY A 153 -17.69 11.98 -8.80
N ASN A 154 -18.84 11.83 -9.42
CA ASN A 154 -20.10 12.44 -8.97
C ASN A 154 -20.93 11.57 -8.02
N LEU A 155 -20.34 10.47 -7.49
CA LEU A 155 -21.02 9.57 -6.57
C LEU A 155 -20.21 9.33 -5.29
N LYS A 156 -20.94 9.09 -4.20
CA LYS A 156 -20.40 8.64 -2.92
C LYS A 156 -20.63 7.14 -2.78
N TYR A 157 -19.63 6.43 -2.31
CA TYR A 157 -19.64 4.97 -2.18
C TYR A 157 -19.37 4.57 -0.73
N LYS A 158 -20.21 3.69 -0.18
CA LYS A 158 -20.00 3.07 1.13
C LYS A 158 -19.34 1.71 0.95
N VAL A 159 -18.21 1.47 1.63
CA VAL A 159 -17.52 0.17 1.59
C VAL A 159 -18.38 -0.88 2.30
N THR A 160 -18.73 -1.94 1.59
CA THR A 160 -19.52 -3.07 2.12
C THR A 160 -18.63 -4.26 2.47
N LYS A 161 -17.53 -4.46 1.73
CA LYS A 161 -16.48 -5.43 2.05
C LYS A 161 -15.13 -4.79 1.86
N SER A 162 -14.35 -4.65 2.96
CA SER A 162 -12.98 -4.17 2.94
C SER A 162 -12.06 -5.31 2.53
N ALA A 163 -11.39 -5.19 1.37
CA ALA A 163 -10.39 -6.13 0.90
C ALA A 163 -9.51 -5.48 -0.17
N TYR A 164 -8.22 -5.83 -0.21
CA TYR A 164 -7.29 -5.36 -1.23
C TYR A 164 -7.61 -5.93 -2.63
N LYS A 165 -8.30 -7.08 -2.67
CA LYS A 165 -8.77 -7.74 -3.89
C LYS A 165 -10.22 -8.17 -3.70
N ASN A 166 -11.07 -7.92 -4.71
CA ASN A 166 -12.49 -8.24 -4.66
C ASN A 166 -13.27 -7.56 -3.50
N GLY A 167 -12.81 -6.38 -3.08
CA GLY A 167 -13.58 -5.51 -2.21
C GLY A 167 -14.89 -5.06 -2.88
N THR A 168 -15.91 -4.72 -2.09
CA THR A 168 -17.21 -4.29 -2.62
C THR A 168 -17.68 -2.99 -2.00
N VAL A 169 -18.42 -2.23 -2.78
CA VAL A 169 -19.08 -0.99 -2.35
C VAL A 169 -20.53 -0.96 -2.81
N SER A 170 -21.32 -0.15 -2.13
CA SER A 170 -22.63 0.29 -2.60
C SER A 170 -22.58 1.79 -2.93
N VAL A 171 -23.32 2.23 -3.95
CA VAL A 171 -23.60 3.64 -4.13
C VAL A 171 -24.39 4.12 -2.91
N TYR A 172 -23.88 5.12 -2.23
CA TYR A 172 -24.44 5.66 -0.99
C TYR A 172 -25.30 6.91 -1.25
N ALA A 173 -24.79 7.81 -2.09
CA ALA A 173 -25.47 9.06 -2.46
C ALA A 173 -24.81 9.64 -3.73
N PRO A 174 -25.44 10.58 -4.45
CA PRO A 174 -24.72 11.47 -5.36
C PRO A 174 -23.81 12.40 -4.55
N ALA A 175 -22.75 12.89 -5.17
CA ALA A 175 -21.91 13.94 -4.58
C ALA A 175 -22.77 15.19 -4.31
N GLU A 176 -23.60 15.56 -5.28
CA GLU A 176 -24.53 16.68 -5.23
C GLU A 176 -25.95 16.23 -5.61
N LYS A 177 -26.97 16.65 -4.84
CA LYS A 177 -28.38 16.31 -5.11
C LYS A 177 -28.93 16.93 -6.40
N THR A 178 -28.24 17.90 -6.96
CA THR A 178 -28.60 18.57 -8.21
C THR A 178 -28.20 17.78 -9.47
N LEU A 179 -27.59 16.60 -9.27
CA LEU A 179 -27.14 15.72 -10.35
C LEU A 179 -28.28 15.40 -11.32
N THR A 180 -28.04 15.61 -12.63
CA THR A 180 -29.02 15.35 -13.68
C THR A 180 -28.85 13.97 -14.31
N SER A 181 -27.68 13.39 -14.21
CA SER A 181 -27.33 12.07 -14.79
C SER A 181 -26.36 11.32 -13.88
N ALA A 182 -26.62 10.05 -13.60
CA ALA A 182 -25.75 9.18 -12.83
C ALA A 182 -25.32 7.95 -13.64
N SER A 183 -24.02 7.71 -13.69
CA SER A 183 -23.46 6.47 -14.22
C SER A 183 -22.83 5.68 -13.07
N VAL A 184 -23.44 4.56 -12.72
CA VAL A 184 -22.93 3.62 -11.74
C VAL A 184 -22.00 2.63 -12.46
N PRO A 185 -20.67 2.70 -12.24
CA PRO A 185 -19.74 1.82 -12.94
C PRO A 185 -19.76 0.40 -12.37
N ALA A 186 -19.16 -0.56 -13.07
CA ALA A 186 -18.97 -1.91 -12.56
C ALA A 186 -17.93 -1.97 -11.43
N THR A 187 -16.95 -1.06 -11.46
CA THR A 187 -15.88 -0.95 -10.47
C THR A 187 -15.54 0.52 -10.21
N VAL A 188 -15.00 0.81 -9.04
CA VAL A 188 -14.51 2.14 -8.68
C VAL A 188 -13.16 2.02 -7.98
N LYS A 189 -12.27 3.00 -8.20
CA LYS A 189 -11.01 3.12 -7.45
C LYS A 189 -11.23 4.00 -6.22
N ILE A 190 -10.80 3.51 -5.06
CA ILE A 190 -10.80 4.26 -3.78
C ILE A 190 -9.44 4.03 -3.14
N ASN A 191 -8.69 5.11 -2.89
CA ASN A 191 -7.33 5.06 -2.35
C ASN A 191 -6.42 4.08 -3.13
N GLY A 192 -6.55 4.05 -4.47
CA GLY A 192 -5.77 3.16 -5.33
C GLY A 192 -6.33 1.74 -5.48
N TYR A 193 -7.13 1.25 -4.54
CA TYR A 193 -7.74 -0.09 -4.60
C TYR A 193 -8.99 -0.11 -5.47
N THR A 194 -9.18 -1.19 -6.23
CA THR A 194 -10.36 -1.39 -7.07
C THR A 194 -11.44 -2.16 -6.31
N PHE A 195 -12.63 -1.55 -6.19
CA PHE A 195 -13.81 -2.15 -5.58
C PHE A 195 -14.87 -2.46 -6.63
N ASN A 196 -15.57 -3.58 -6.48
CA ASN A 196 -16.76 -3.89 -7.27
C ASN A 196 -17.96 -3.10 -6.73
N VAL A 197 -18.70 -2.42 -7.61
CA VAL A 197 -19.95 -1.75 -7.24
C VAL A 197 -21.08 -2.77 -7.36
N THR A 198 -21.51 -3.31 -6.22
CA THR A 198 -22.47 -4.42 -6.17
C THR A 198 -23.87 -4.02 -5.81
N ALA A 199 -24.06 -2.78 -5.35
CA ALA A 199 -25.39 -2.31 -4.97
C ALA A 199 -25.57 -0.80 -5.21
N ILE A 200 -26.82 -0.41 -5.45
CA ILE A 200 -27.31 0.94 -5.16
C ILE A 200 -27.95 0.83 -3.78
N GLY A 201 -27.44 1.60 -2.82
CA GLY A 201 -27.88 1.54 -1.41
C GLY A 201 -29.31 2.02 -1.19
N ASP A 202 -29.84 1.73 -0.02
CA ASP A 202 -31.14 2.25 0.40
C ASP A 202 -31.12 3.79 0.36
N LYS A 203 -32.18 4.38 -0.20
CA LYS A 203 -32.35 5.83 -0.34
C LYS A 203 -31.18 6.56 -1.07
N ALA A 204 -30.35 5.85 -1.83
CA ALA A 204 -29.15 6.43 -2.43
C ALA A 204 -29.42 7.69 -3.26
N PHE A 205 -30.47 7.71 -4.06
CA PHE A 205 -30.89 8.88 -4.85
C PHE A 205 -32.23 9.45 -4.40
N ASN A 206 -32.63 9.17 -3.15
CA ASN A 206 -33.91 9.66 -2.65
C ASN A 206 -34.02 11.20 -2.72
N GLY A 207 -35.09 11.70 -3.35
CA GLY A 207 -35.32 13.13 -3.50
C GLY A 207 -34.41 13.84 -4.53
N CYS A 208 -33.68 13.12 -5.39
CA CYS A 208 -32.93 13.72 -6.48
C CYS A 208 -33.89 14.16 -7.61
N THR A 209 -34.62 15.24 -7.38
CA THR A 209 -35.70 15.72 -8.28
C THR A 209 -35.25 16.12 -9.67
N LYS A 210 -33.95 16.48 -9.83
CA LYS A 210 -33.33 16.87 -11.12
C LYS A 210 -32.73 15.68 -11.90
N LEU A 211 -32.64 14.49 -11.28
CA LEU A 211 -32.04 13.30 -11.91
C LEU A 211 -32.94 12.81 -13.04
N LYS A 212 -32.46 12.87 -14.30
CA LYS A 212 -33.17 12.49 -15.52
C LYS A 212 -32.79 11.10 -16.01
N LYS A 213 -31.52 10.72 -15.86
CA LYS A 213 -30.97 9.49 -16.43
C LYS A 213 -30.07 8.75 -15.42
N VAL A 214 -30.20 7.43 -15.36
CA VAL A 214 -29.34 6.56 -14.57
C VAL A 214 -28.89 5.37 -15.43
N THR A 215 -27.58 5.07 -15.39
CA THR A 215 -27.03 3.85 -15.96
C THR A 215 -26.49 2.98 -14.81
N ILE A 216 -26.92 1.73 -14.74
CA ILE A 216 -26.57 0.77 -13.70
C ILE A 216 -25.58 -0.24 -14.22
N GLY A 217 -24.40 -0.30 -13.62
CA GLY A 217 -23.25 -1.12 -14.07
C GLY A 217 -23.49 -2.62 -13.92
N SER A 218 -22.67 -3.37 -14.67
CA SER A 218 -22.85 -4.81 -14.89
C SER A 218 -22.71 -5.69 -13.64
N LYS A 219 -22.05 -5.20 -12.56
CA LYS A 219 -21.85 -5.96 -11.33
C LYS A 219 -22.88 -5.68 -10.24
N VAL A 220 -23.84 -4.80 -10.48
CA VAL A 220 -24.88 -4.48 -9.50
C VAL A 220 -25.85 -5.64 -9.36
N THR A 221 -25.97 -6.16 -8.15
CA THR A 221 -26.88 -7.26 -7.79
C THR A 221 -28.12 -6.78 -7.05
N THR A 222 -28.06 -5.56 -6.49
CA THR A 222 -29.12 -5.04 -5.61
C THR A 222 -29.38 -3.57 -5.88
N ILE A 223 -30.67 -3.21 -5.98
CA ILE A 223 -31.19 -1.84 -5.86
C ILE A 223 -31.92 -1.76 -4.53
N GLY A 224 -31.50 -0.90 -3.63
CA GLY A 224 -32.01 -0.80 -2.27
C GLY A 224 -33.41 -0.22 -2.16
N LYS A 225 -33.98 -0.25 -0.94
CA LYS A 225 -35.28 0.35 -0.63
C LYS A 225 -35.24 1.85 -0.93
N GLN A 226 -36.30 2.36 -1.55
CA GLN A 226 -36.45 3.79 -1.85
C GLN A 226 -35.25 4.41 -2.61
N ALA A 227 -34.47 3.60 -3.34
CA ALA A 227 -33.23 4.05 -3.97
C ALA A 227 -33.43 5.27 -4.88
N PHE A 228 -34.52 5.35 -5.64
CA PHE A 228 -34.90 6.46 -6.53
C PHE A 228 -36.22 7.11 -6.11
N ASN A 229 -36.62 6.95 -4.87
CA ASN A 229 -37.88 7.55 -4.40
C ASN A 229 -37.86 9.06 -4.57
N GLY A 230 -38.91 9.63 -5.19
CA GLY A 230 -39.02 11.08 -5.40
C GLY A 230 -38.13 11.65 -6.51
N CYS A 231 -37.50 10.83 -7.34
CA CYS A 231 -36.76 11.28 -8.53
C CYS A 231 -37.76 11.66 -9.66
N LYS A 232 -38.47 12.77 -9.48
CA LYS A 232 -39.59 13.19 -10.33
C LYS A 232 -39.23 13.37 -11.81
N ALA A 233 -38.01 13.78 -12.10
CA ALA A 233 -37.47 13.97 -13.47
C ALA A 233 -36.95 12.69 -14.10
N LEU A 234 -36.86 11.56 -13.38
CA LEU A 234 -36.20 10.34 -13.89
C LEU A 234 -37.06 9.65 -14.96
N THR A 235 -36.59 9.79 -16.20
CA THR A 235 -37.24 9.26 -17.39
C THR A 235 -36.50 8.09 -18.03
N SER A 236 -35.21 7.87 -17.70
CA SER A 236 -34.41 6.82 -18.29
C SER A 236 -33.58 6.08 -17.25
N ILE A 237 -33.80 4.78 -17.15
CA ILE A 237 -32.98 3.87 -16.34
C ILE A 237 -32.43 2.78 -17.27
N THR A 238 -31.12 2.69 -17.43
CA THR A 238 -30.47 1.61 -18.19
C THR A 238 -29.80 0.64 -17.22
N VAL A 239 -30.20 -0.61 -17.25
CA VAL A 239 -29.65 -1.69 -16.41
C VAL A 239 -28.72 -2.56 -17.26
N ASN A 240 -27.40 -2.38 -17.14
CA ASN A 240 -26.42 -3.21 -17.82
C ASN A 240 -26.13 -4.52 -17.06
N SER A 241 -26.59 -4.62 -15.83
CA SER A 241 -26.40 -5.83 -15.03
C SER A 241 -27.22 -7.00 -15.56
N LYS A 242 -26.58 -8.14 -15.77
CA LYS A 242 -27.23 -9.44 -16.01
C LYS A 242 -27.40 -10.26 -14.73
N VAL A 243 -26.94 -9.73 -13.60
CA VAL A 243 -26.89 -10.40 -12.28
C VAL A 243 -27.71 -9.69 -11.22
N LEU A 244 -28.60 -8.76 -11.59
CA LEU A 244 -29.50 -8.09 -10.66
C LEU A 244 -30.48 -9.11 -10.06
N LYS A 245 -30.50 -9.18 -8.71
CA LYS A 245 -31.27 -10.17 -7.94
C LYS A 245 -32.39 -9.52 -7.13
N THR A 246 -32.19 -8.27 -6.69
CA THR A 246 -33.10 -7.62 -5.77
C THR A 246 -33.38 -6.18 -6.17
N VAL A 247 -34.64 -5.80 -6.12
CA VAL A 247 -35.11 -4.41 -6.15
C VAL A 247 -35.99 -4.19 -4.93
N GLY A 248 -35.56 -3.26 -4.06
CA GLY A 248 -36.20 -3.00 -2.77
C GLY A 248 -37.57 -2.37 -2.90
N ALA A 249 -38.32 -2.39 -1.78
CA ALA A 249 -39.64 -1.77 -1.72
C ALA A 249 -39.57 -0.27 -2.03
N SER A 250 -40.53 0.26 -2.76
CA SER A 250 -40.64 1.67 -3.15
C SER A 250 -39.40 2.24 -3.84
N ALA A 251 -38.56 1.38 -4.39
CA ALA A 251 -37.28 1.79 -5.06
C ALA A 251 -37.56 2.81 -6.17
N LEU A 252 -38.69 2.73 -6.84
CA LEU A 252 -39.10 3.56 -7.98
C LEU A 252 -40.30 4.47 -7.69
N LYS A 253 -40.67 4.63 -6.39
CA LYS A 253 -41.83 5.48 -6.03
C LYS A 253 -41.53 6.93 -6.45
N GLY A 254 -42.46 7.54 -7.16
CA GLY A 254 -42.40 8.97 -7.53
C GLY A 254 -41.39 9.30 -8.62
N ILE A 255 -40.92 8.32 -9.41
CA ILE A 255 -40.23 8.60 -10.69
C ILE A 255 -41.24 9.09 -11.73
N SER A 256 -40.74 9.61 -12.87
CA SER A 256 -41.57 10.07 -13.98
C SER A 256 -42.52 8.97 -14.48
N ALA A 257 -43.78 9.31 -14.73
CA ALA A 257 -44.76 8.41 -15.37
C ALA A 257 -44.36 8.02 -16.82
N LYS A 258 -43.45 8.80 -17.45
CA LYS A 258 -42.92 8.57 -18.79
C LYS A 258 -41.61 7.77 -18.76
N ALA A 259 -41.19 7.25 -17.61
CA ALA A 259 -39.93 6.55 -17.48
C ALA A 259 -39.89 5.26 -18.28
N VAL A 260 -38.72 4.99 -18.85
CA VAL A 260 -38.38 3.73 -19.53
C VAL A 260 -37.21 3.10 -18.80
N ILE A 261 -37.35 1.82 -18.46
CA ILE A 261 -36.30 1.01 -17.86
C ILE A 261 -35.81 0.03 -18.92
N LYS A 262 -34.63 0.31 -19.46
CA LYS A 262 -33.98 -0.59 -20.42
C LYS A 262 -33.21 -1.66 -19.67
N VAL A 263 -33.37 -2.93 -20.07
CA VAL A 263 -32.72 -4.08 -19.43
C VAL A 263 -32.08 -4.99 -20.50
N PRO A 264 -31.10 -5.84 -20.17
CA PRO A 264 -30.54 -6.80 -21.12
C PRO A 264 -31.63 -7.71 -21.71
N ALA A 265 -31.63 -7.90 -23.00
CA ALA A 265 -32.65 -8.68 -23.69
C ALA A 265 -32.87 -10.08 -23.09
N ALA A 266 -31.78 -10.78 -22.77
CA ALA A 266 -31.83 -12.10 -22.13
C ALA A 266 -32.39 -12.10 -20.67
N LYS A 267 -32.63 -10.94 -20.09
CA LYS A 267 -33.19 -10.78 -18.74
C LYS A 267 -34.54 -10.08 -18.72
N LEU A 268 -35.10 -9.74 -19.86
CA LEU A 268 -36.33 -8.94 -19.94
C LEU A 268 -37.46 -9.51 -19.08
N SER A 269 -37.88 -10.75 -19.30
CA SER A 269 -38.99 -11.36 -18.55
C SER A 269 -38.68 -11.44 -17.03
N ALA A 270 -37.48 -11.85 -16.65
CA ALA A 270 -37.06 -11.93 -15.25
C ALA A 270 -37.09 -10.55 -14.57
N TYR A 271 -36.65 -9.50 -15.29
CA TYR A 271 -36.55 -8.16 -14.70
C TYR A 271 -37.92 -7.44 -14.71
N GLN A 272 -38.79 -7.75 -15.65
CA GLN A 272 -40.20 -7.31 -15.56
C GLN A 272 -40.84 -7.79 -14.24
N LYS A 273 -40.64 -9.06 -13.89
CA LYS A 273 -41.09 -9.60 -12.60
C LYS A 273 -40.41 -8.90 -11.39
N LEU A 274 -39.09 -8.70 -11.49
CA LEU A 274 -38.28 -8.10 -10.43
C LEU A 274 -38.67 -6.64 -10.11
N PHE A 275 -38.98 -5.87 -11.14
CA PHE A 275 -39.41 -4.47 -11.03
C PHE A 275 -40.89 -4.29 -10.73
N LYS A 276 -41.73 -5.35 -10.83
CA LYS A 276 -43.18 -5.29 -10.54
C LYS A 276 -43.39 -4.84 -9.09
N GLY A 277 -44.29 -3.86 -8.89
CA GLY A 277 -44.68 -3.41 -7.55
C GLY A 277 -43.62 -2.63 -6.76
N LYS A 278 -42.64 -2.01 -7.45
CA LYS A 278 -41.57 -1.24 -6.79
C LYS A 278 -41.92 0.26 -6.62
N GLY A 279 -43.17 0.61 -6.79
CA GLY A 279 -43.73 1.96 -6.50
C GLY A 279 -43.80 2.87 -7.75
N GLN A 280 -43.40 2.42 -8.91
CA GLN A 280 -43.64 3.14 -10.17
C GLN A 280 -45.09 3.08 -10.63
N LYS A 281 -45.47 4.04 -11.47
CA LYS A 281 -46.79 4.02 -12.14
C LYS A 281 -46.84 2.90 -13.18
N ASN A 282 -48.02 2.40 -13.50
CA ASN A 282 -48.25 1.34 -14.48
C ASN A 282 -47.79 1.73 -15.94
N SER A 283 -47.71 3.04 -16.20
CA SER A 283 -47.26 3.58 -17.48
C SER A 283 -45.75 3.44 -17.70
N VAL A 284 -44.96 3.14 -16.64
CA VAL A 284 -43.49 2.93 -16.76
C VAL A 284 -43.22 1.65 -17.51
N LYS A 285 -42.51 1.78 -18.65
CA LYS A 285 -42.21 0.66 -19.53
C LYS A 285 -40.88 0.01 -19.11
N ILE A 286 -40.82 -1.34 -19.19
CA ILE A 286 -39.58 -2.12 -19.04
C ILE A 286 -39.33 -2.81 -20.36
N THR A 287 -38.24 -2.46 -21.04
CA THR A 287 -37.93 -2.85 -22.42
C THR A 287 -36.51 -3.44 -22.53
N LYS A 288 -36.21 -4.07 -23.66
CA LYS A 288 -34.85 -4.45 -24.07
C LYS A 288 -34.07 -3.27 -24.63
#